data_964d5d625c5acf52751fc372ac128a71
#
_entry.id   964d5d625c5acf52751fc372ac128a71
#
_cell.length_a   1.000
_cell.length_b   1.000
_cell.length_c   1.000
_cell.angle_alpha   90.00
_cell.angle_beta   90.00
_cell.angle_gamma   90.00
#
_symmetry.space_group_name_H-M   'P 1'
#
loop_
_entity.id
_entity.type
_entity.pdbx_description
1 polymer ?
#
loop_
_entity_poly.entity_id
_entity_poly.type
_entity_poly.pdbx_seq_one_letter_code
_entity_poly.pdbx_strand_id
1 'polypeptide(L)'
;MHKILLVEDDEVIRQQVKKMLEQWGYEVVLVEDFMEVLSIFVKVEPHLVLMDIGLPLFNGYHWCQEIRKVSKVPIMFLSSRDQAMDIVMAINMGGDDFVTKPFDQNVLLAKIQGLLRRSYEFGKDQSLLEYRGVI
;
A
#
# COMPACT_ATOMS: atom_id res chain seq x y z
N MET A 1 15.85 4.98 -0.61
CA MET A 1 14.96 4.32 0.37
C MET A 1 13.52 4.67 0.08
N HIS A 2 12.65 3.68 0.08
CA HIS A 2 11.23 3.93 -0.13
C HIS A 2 10.53 4.24 1.19
N LYS A 3 9.55 5.11 1.11
CA LYS A 3 8.73 5.51 2.25
C LYS A 3 7.36 4.87 2.13
N ILE A 4 6.91 4.20 3.18
CA ILE A 4 5.64 3.49 3.21
C ILE A 4 4.73 4.13 4.26
N LEU A 5 3.52 4.49 3.84
CA LEU A 5 2.49 4.98 4.75
C LEU A 5 1.64 3.80 5.18
N LEU A 6 1.56 3.54 6.48
CA LEU A 6 0.79 2.44 7.04
C LEU A 6 -0.47 2.97 7.71
N VAL A 7 -1.62 2.59 7.17
CA VAL A 7 -2.92 2.99 7.67
C VAL A 7 -3.59 1.75 8.25
N GLU A 8 -3.38 1.52 9.52
CA GLU A 8 -3.84 0.35 10.26
C GLU A 8 -4.10 0.76 11.71
N ASP A 9 -5.26 0.41 12.25
CA ASP A 9 -5.64 0.78 13.61
C ASP A 9 -5.32 -0.28 14.66
N ASP A 10 -5.05 -1.53 14.25
CA ASP A 10 -4.65 -2.58 15.19
C ASP A 10 -3.21 -2.37 15.60
N GLU A 11 -2.99 -2.07 16.87
CA GLU A 11 -1.67 -1.71 17.38
C GLU A 11 -0.65 -2.85 17.23
N VAL A 12 -1.07 -4.09 17.40
CA VAL A 12 -0.17 -5.23 17.28
C VAL A 12 0.31 -5.37 15.84
N ILE A 13 -0.62 -5.29 14.90
CA ILE A 13 -0.30 -5.39 13.47
C ILE A 13 0.58 -4.20 13.04
N ARG A 14 0.24 -2.99 13.49
CA ARG A 14 1.02 -1.79 13.18
C ARG A 14 2.49 -1.97 13.55
N GLN A 15 2.74 -2.40 14.78
CA GLN A 15 4.11 -2.53 15.27
C GLN A 15 4.85 -3.67 14.57
N GLN A 16 4.19 -4.79 14.34
CA GLN A 16 4.80 -5.92 13.63
C GLN A 16 5.20 -5.54 12.21
N VAL A 17 4.31 -4.90 11.48
CA VAL A 17 4.56 -4.51 10.10
C VAL A 17 5.65 -3.44 10.04
N LYS A 18 5.55 -2.42 10.90
CA LYS A 18 6.54 -1.35 10.96
C LYS A 18 7.93 -1.91 11.22
N LYS A 19 8.06 -2.78 12.23
CA LYS A 19 9.35 -3.37 12.60
C LYS A 19 9.94 -4.17 11.44
N MET A 20 9.11 -5.01 10.82
CA MET A 20 9.56 -5.84 9.70
C MET A 20 10.05 -5.00 8.54
N LEU A 21 9.29 -3.97 8.16
CA LEU A 21 9.65 -3.13 7.02
C LEU A 21 10.89 -2.29 7.31
N GLU A 22 11.03 -1.77 8.53
CA GLU A 22 12.21 -1.01 8.89
C GLU A 22 13.48 -1.87 8.88
N GLN A 23 13.37 -3.14 9.24
CA GLN A 23 14.49 -4.07 9.15
C GLN A 23 14.97 -4.25 7.71
N TRP A 24 14.10 -4.04 6.73
CA TRP A 24 14.45 -4.15 5.31
C TRP A 24 14.78 -2.82 4.68
N GLY A 25 14.97 -1.79 5.49
CA GLY A 25 15.44 -0.50 5.03
C GLY A 25 14.37 0.48 4.57
N TYR A 26 13.11 0.18 4.80
CA TYR A 26 12.03 1.09 4.46
C TYR A 26 11.79 2.10 5.58
N GLU A 27 11.41 3.31 5.20
CA GLU A 27 10.92 4.28 6.16
C GLU A 27 9.41 4.09 6.29
N VAL A 28 8.91 3.90 7.50
CA VAL A 28 7.49 3.65 7.74
C VAL A 28 6.89 4.81 8.53
N VAL A 29 5.84 5.40 7.98
CA VAL A 29 5.09 6.45 8.66
C VAL A 29 3.74 5.88 9.05
N LEU A 30 3.39 5.97 10.33
CA LEU A 30 2.10 5.49 10.83
C LEU A 30 1.09 6.62 10.82
N VAL A 31 -0.15 6.32 10.40
CA VAL A 31 -1.24 7.26 10.54
C VAL A 31 -1.81 7.13 11.93
N GLU A 32 -1.85 8.22 12.67
CA GLU A 32 -2.41 8.26 14.03
C GLU A 32 -3.85 8.78 14.05
N ASP A 33 -4.17 9.69 13.13
CA ASP A 33 -5.50 10.30 13.06
C ASP A 33 -6.24 9.79 11.84
N PHE A 34 -7.22 8.92 12.07
CA PHE A 34 -7.97 8.27 10.98
C PHE A 34 -9.04 9.15 10.35
N MET A 35 -9.17 10.39 10.79
CA MET A 35 -9.94 11.41 10.08
C MET A 35 -9.09 12.19 9.08
N GLU A 36 -7.77 12.13 9.22
CA GLU A 36 -6.85 12.97 8.45
C GLU A 36 -5.94 12.16 7.53
N VAL A 37 -6.41 11.00 7.07
CA VAL A 37 -5.58 10.12 6.24
C VAL A 37 -5.11 10.83 4.97
N LEU A 38 -6.00 11.53 4.28
CA LEU A 38 -5.62 12.19 3.03
C LEU A 38 -4.62 13.32 3.27
N SER A 39 -4.83 14.16 4.29
CA SER A 39 -3.91 15.26 4.54
C SER A 39 -2.54 14.75 4.98
N ILE A 40 -2.49 13.67 5.74
CA ILE A 40 -1.24 13.02 6.11
C ILE A 40 -0.55 12.47 4.87
N PHE A 41 -1.30 11.80 4.00
CA PHE A 41 -0.78 11.27 2.74
C PHE A 41 -0.13 12.37 1.89
N VAL A 42 -0.81 13.48 1.72
CA VAL A 42 -0.30 14.59 0.91
C VAL A 42 1.00 15.15 1.51
N LYS A 43 1.05 15.26 2.83
CA LYS A 43 2.23 15.79 3.52
C LYS A 43 3.42 14.84 3.44
N VAL A 44 3.16 13.53 3.59
CA VAL A 44 4.22 12.51 3.69
C VAL A 44 4.79 12.16 2.31
N GLU A 45 3.97 12.18 1.28
CA GLU A 45 4.35 11.78 -0.08
C GLU A 45 5.00 10.39 -0.10
N PRO A 46 4.27 9.35 0.32
CA PRO A 46 4.85 8.01 0.38
C PRO A 46 4.99 7.39 -1.01
N HIS A 47 5.84 6.38 -1.12
CA HIS A 47 6.01 5.59 -2.33
C HIS A 47 4.99 4.46 -2.43
N LEU A 48 4.40 4.06 -1.31
CA LEU A 48 3.42 2.99 -1.24
C LEU A 48 2.56 3.19 -0.01
N VAL A 49 1.28 2.85 -0.13
CA VAL A 49 0.34 2.91 0.99
C VAL A 49 -0.12 1.49 1.31
N LEU A 50 0.00 1.09 2.57
CA LEU A 50 -0.64 -0.11 3.10
C LEU A 50 -1.91 0.35 3.79
N MET A 51 -3.06 -0.10 3.30
CA MET A 51 -4.35 0.41 3.71
C MET A 51 -5.23 -0.70 4.26
N ASP A 52 -5.49 -0.67 5.57
CA ASP A 52 -6.48 -1.57 6.16
C ASP A 52 -7.87 -1.17 5.68
N ILE A 53 -8.68 -2.16 5.31
CA ILE A 53 -10.05 -1.91 4.89
C ILE A 53 -10.94 -1.59 6.10
N GLY A 54 -10.74 -2.30 7.21
CA GLY A 54 -11.59 -2.19 8.39
C GLY A 54 -11.21 -1.07 9.34
N LEU A 55 -11.03 0.14 8.83
CA LEU A 55 -10.65 1.30 9.65
C LEU A 55 -11.85 1.90 10.36
N PRO A 56 -11.61 2.61 11.50
CA PRO A 56 -12.67 3.37 12.14
C PRO A 56 -13.05 4.58 11.30
N LEU A 57 -14.29 5.05 11.45
CA LEU A 57 -14.86 6.23 10.81
C LEU A 57 -15.12 5.99 9.33
N PHE A 58 -14.08 6.05 8.48
CA PHE A 58 -14.18 5.74 7.06
C PHE A 58 -13.29 4.56 6.75
N ASN A 59 -13.80 3.60 5.98
CA ASN A 59 -13.04 2.40 5.66
C ASN A 59 -11.92 2.68 4.63
N GLY A 60 -11.07 1.67 4.40
CA GLY A 60 -9.93 1.82 3.51
C GLY A 60 -10.31 2.11 2.06
N TYR A 61 -11.47 1.64 1.61
CA TYR A 61 -11.95 1.94 0.25
C TYR A 61 -12.20 3.43 0.08
N HIS A 62 -12.80 4.07 1.07
CA HIS A 62 -13.03 5.51 1.06
C HIS A 62 -11.72 6.27 0.87
N TRP A 63 -10.72 5.94 1.68
CA TRP A 63 -9.43 6.65 1.61
C TRP A 63 -8.69 6.35 0.31
N CYS A 64 -8.81 5.14 -0.21
CA CYS A 64 -8.22 4.80 -1.50
C CYS A 64 -8.81 5.68 -2.60
N GLN A 65 -10.13 5.85 -2.61
CA GLN A 65 -10.79 6.72 -3.59
C GLN A 65 -10.35 8.16 -3.45
N GLU A 66 -10.21 8.66 -2.21
CA GLU A 66 -9.74 10.02 -1.98
C GLU A 66 -8.30 10.22 -2.45
N ILE A 67 -7.43 9.25 -2.17
CA ILE A 67 -6.05 9.31 -2.63
C ILE A 67 -5.99 9.26 -4.16
N ARG A 68 -6.82 8.45 -4.80
CA ARG A 68 -6.83 8.31 -6.26
C ARG A 68 -7.23 9.59 -6.99
N LYS A 69 -7.91 10.51 -6.32
CA LYS A 69 -8.22 11.81 -6.90
C LYS A 69 -6.97 12.67 -7.10
N VAL A 70 -5.91 12.40 -6.33
CA VAL A 70 -4.70 13.24 -6.33
C VAL A 70 -3.42 12.47 -6.64
N SER A 71 -3.45 11.14 -6.71
CA SER A 71 -2.22 10.36 -6.86
C SER A 71 -2.48 8.99 -7.46
N LYS A 72 -1.46 8.48 -8.15
CA LYS A 72 -1.43 7.11 -8.67
C LYS A 72 -0.52 6.21 -7.84
N VAL A 73 -0.20 6.62 -6.62
CA VAL A 73 0.66 5.86 -5.72
C VAL A 73 0.15 4.43 -5.57
N PRO A 74 1.03 3.42 -5.56
CA PRO A 74 0.58 2.05 -5.33
C PRO A 74 -0.05 1.91 -3.94
N ILE A 75 -1.21 1.26 -3.91
CA ILE A 75 -1.97 1.00 -2.68
C ILE A 75 -2.19 -0.50 -2.56
N MET A 76 -1.78 -1.06 -1.43
CA MET A 76 -2.03 -2.45 -1.10
C MET A 76 -2.99 -2.52 0.07
N PHE A 77 -4.10 -3.24 -0.10
CA PHE A 77 -5.08 -3.41 0.95
C PHE A 77 -4.70 -4.54 1.91
N LEU A 78 -4.94 -4.30 3.19
CA LEU A 78 -4.88 -5.32 4.23
C LEU A 78 -6.32 -5.57 4.68
N SER A 79 -6.75 -6.83 4.75
CA SER A 79 -8.14 -7.11 5.08
C SER A 79 -8.26 -8.43 5.82
N SER A 80 -9.20 -8.48 6.77
CA SER A 80 -9.60 -9.74 7.40
C SER A 80 -10.54 -10.56 6.52
N ARG A 81 -10.89 -10.05 5.33
CA ARG A 81 -11.81 -10.70 4.41
C ARG A 81 -11.06 -11.25 3.22
N ASP A 82 -11.36 -12.48 2.85
CA ASP A 82 -10.68 -13.17 1.75
C ASP A 82 -11.65 -13.64 0.67
N GLN A 83 -12.90 -13.20 0.71
CA GLN A 83 -13.88 -13.59 -0.29
C GLN A 83 -13.60 -12.91 -1.62
N ALA A 84 -13.95 -13.60 -2.70
CA ALA A 84 -13.67 -13.11 -4.04
C ALA A 84 -14.25 -11.71 -4.29
N MET A 85 -15.45 -11.44 -3.76
CA MET A 85 -16.08 -10.12 -3.93
C MET A 85 -15.28 -9.01 -3.26
N ASP A 86 -14.65 -9.29 -2.12
CA ASP A 86 -13.83 -8.29 -1.44
C ASP A 86 -12.56 -7.99 -2.23
N ILE A 87 -11.98 -8.99 -2.87
CA ILE A 87 -10.82 -8.81 -3.73
C ILE A 87 -11.19 -7.97 -4.96
N VAL A 88 -12.31 -8.29 -5.59
CA VAL A 88 -12.82 -7.53 -6.74
C VAL A 88 -13.08 -6.08 -6.34
N MET A 89 -13.68 -5.87 -5.18
CA MET A 89 -13.97 -4.54 -4.66
C MET A 89 -12.69 -3.74 -4.44
N ALA A 90 -11.68 -4.37 -3.84
CA ALA A 90 -10.40 -3.71 -3.57
C ALA A 90 -9.75 -3.22 -4.87
N ILE A 91 -9.74 -4.06 -5.89
CA ILE A 91 -9.15 -3.70 -7.19
C ILE A 91 -9.97 -2.61 -7.88
N ASN A 92 -11.32 -2.74 -7.86
CA ASN A 92 -12.20 -1.75 -8.49
C ASN A 92 -12.13 -0.38 -7.81
N MET A 93 -11.78 -0.34 -6.53
CA MET A 93 -11.61 0.92 -5.80
C MET A 93 -10.25 1.56 -6.03
N GLY A 94 -9.41 0.96 -6.87
CA GLY A 94 -8.13 1.52 -7.23
C GLY A 94 -6.94 0.92 -6.49
N GLY A 95 -7.12 -0.20 -5.79
CA GLY A 95 -6.02 -0.91 -5.15
C GLY A 95 -5.19 -1.67 -6.16
N ASP A 96 -3.91 -1.80 -5.88
CA ASP A 96 -2.97 -2.48 -6.77
C ASP A 96 -2.72 -3.92 -6.34
N ASP A 97 -2.97 -4.24 -5.07
CA ASP A 97 -2.81 -5.59 -4.54
C ASP A 97 -3.61 -5.72 -3.26
N PHE A 98 -3.63 -6.92 -2.72
CA PHE A 98 -4.50 -7.29 -1.61
C PHE A 98 -3.83 -8.40 -0.80
N VAL A 99 -3.86 -8.28 0.52
CA VAL A 99 -3.36 -9.31 1.44
C VAL A 99 -4.40 -9.55 2.51
N THR A 100 -4.73 -10.82 2.78
CA THR A 100 -5.68 -11.18 3.82
C THR A 100 -4.99 -11.40 5.16
N LYS A 101 -5.66 -10.98 6.24
CA LYS A 101 -5.22 -11.23 7.60
C LYS A 101 -5.81 -12.56 8.11
N PRO A 102 -5.07 -13.34 8.87
CA PRO A 102 -3.67 -13.15 9.20
C PRO A 102 -2.77 -13.44 8.01
N PHE A 103 -1.72 -12.64 7.85
CA PHE A 103 -0.80 -12.81 6.73
C PHE A 103 0.57 -13.26 7.22
N ASP A 104 1.27 -13.96 6.33
CA ASP A 104 2.68 -14.29 6.52
C ASP A 104 3.50 -13.05 6.22
N GLN A 105 4.39 -12.65 7.15
CA GLN A 105 5.20 -11.46 6.98
C GLN A 105 6.10 -11.54 5.76
N ASN A 106 6.58 -12.73 5.42
CA ASN A 106 7.42 -12.92 4.23
C ASN A 106 6.61 -12.70 2.96
N VAL A 107 5.37 -13.16 2.94
CA VAL A 107 4.48 -12.95 1.80
C VAL A 107 4.16 -11.47 1.64
N LEU A 108 3.84 -10.79 2.73
CA LEU A 108 3.58 -9.36 2.69
C LEU A 108 4.80 -8.60 2.17
N LEU A 109 5.97 -8.91 2.70
CA LEU A 109 7.21 -8.27 2.27
C LEU A 109 7.46 -8.48 0.77
N ALA A 110 7.30 -9.73 0.30
CA ALA A 110 7.53 -10.05 -1.11
C ALA A 110 6.57 -9.27 -2.01
N LYS A 111 5.31 -9.15 -1.61
CA LYS A 111 4.32 -8.38 -2.38
C LYS A 111 4.66 -6.88 -2.40
N ILE A 112 5.09 -6.34 -1.27
CA ILE A 112 5.50 -4.93 -1.20
C ILE A 112 6.69 -4.68 -2.11
N GLN A 113 7.71 -5.53 -2.02
CA GLN A 113 8.91 -5.40 -2.86
C GLN A 113 8.56 -5.50 -4.34
N GLY A 114 7.70 -6.45 -4.69
CA GLY A 114 7.25 -6.61 -6.07
C GLY A 114 6.47 -5.41 -6.58
N LEU A 115 5.59 -4.87 -5.76
CA LEU A 115 4.78 -3.72 -6.15
C LEU A 115 5.63 -2.46 -6.30
N LEU A 116 6.58 -2.24 -5.41
CA LEU A 116 7.52 -1.12 -5.52
C LEU A 116 8.38 -1.23 -6.77
N ARG A 117 8.88 -2.43 -7.06
CA ARG A 117 9.69 -2.66 -8.26
C ARG A 117 8.89 -2.37 -9.52
N ARG A 118 7.66 -2.89 -9.61
CA ARG A 118 6.81 -2.66 -10.78
C ARG A 118 6.48 -1.18 -10.95
N SER A 119 6.27 -0.47 -9.84
CA SER A 119 5.83 0.91 -9.88
C SER A 119 6.96 1.90 -10.18
N TYR A 120 8.16 1.63 -9.70
CA TYR A 120 9.25 2.60 -9.78
C TYR A 120 10.46 2.13 -10.56
N GLU A 121 10.85 0.87 -10.44
CA GLU A 121 12.04 0.36 -11.11
C GLU A 121 11.69 -0.25 -12.46
N PHE A 122 10.70 -1.11 -12.47
CA PHE A 122 10.29 -1.81 -13.69
C PHE A 122 9.77 -0.84 -14.74
N GLY A 123 9.08 0.22 -14.30
CA GLY A 123 8.63 1.26 -15.21
C GLY A 123 9.77 1.93 -15.96
N LYS A 124 10.87 2.21 -15.27
CA LYS A 124 12.06 2.79 -15.89
C LYS A 124 12.72 1.82 -16.85
N ASP A 125 12.85 0.56 -16.44
CA ASP A 125 13.45 -0.47 -17.28
C ASP A 125 12.61 -0.71 -18.53
N GLN A 126 11.32 -0.76 -18.38
CA GLN A 126 10.41 -0.91 -19.51
C GLN A 126 10.52 0.25 -20.47
N SER A 127 10.58 1.44 -19.97
CA SER A 127 10.74 2.65 -20.76
C SER A 127 12.05 2.61 -21.54
N LEU A 128 13.11 2.15 -20.91
CA LEU A 128 14.41 2.02 -21.53
C LEU A 128 14.40 0.98 -22.64
N LEU A 129 13.75 -0.14 -22.42
CA LEU A 129 13.62 -1.20 -23.41
C LEU A 129 12.84 -0.73 -24.64
N GLU A 130 11.76 -0.01 -24.42
CA GLU A 130 10.98 0.57 -25.51
C GLU A 130 11.83 1.52 -26.34
N TYR A 131 12.61 2.35 -25.67
CA TYR A 131 13.47 3.30 -26.32
C TYR A 131 14.48 2.61 -27.23
N ARG A 132 15.02 1.48 -26.80
CA ARG A 132 15.99 0.72 -27.58
C ARG A 132 15.36 -0.07 -28.71
N GLY A 133 14.06 -0.19 -28.74
CA GLY A 133 13.37 -0.98 -29.74
C GLY A 133 13.69 -2.46 -29.68
N VAL A 134 14.06 -2.94 -28.50
CA VAL A 134 14.50 -4.31 -28.31
C VAL A 134 13.35 -5.26 -28.05
N ILE A 135 12.24 -4.72 -27.71
CA ILE A 135 11.10 -5.50 -27.25
C ILE A 135 10.26 -5.97 -28.40
#